data_e019014abd4193ff8139bf7f3951c21f
#
_entry.id   e019014abd4193ff8139bf7f3951c21f
#
_cell.length_a   1.000
_cell.length_b   1.000
_cell.length_c   1.000
_cell.angle_alpha   90.00
_cell.angle_beta   90.00
_cell.angle_gamma   90.00
#
_symmetry.space_group_name_H-M   'P 1'
#
loop_
_entity.id
_entity.type
_entity.pdbx_description
1 polymer ?
#
loop_
_entity_poly.entity_id
_entity_poly.type
_entity_poly.pdbx_seq_one_letter_code
_entity_poly.pdbx_strand_id
1 'polypeptide(L)'
;MRDLFGGRIRFALCGAGAMPPHIQFFFRSAGIPIIETYGMTETTGIGAIGEFPLPKNDAIGAPLPGTAIKLVGEDGKIVTAPGEKGIAWHKGPHVTVGYYKEPEKTAKTLQDGWLDSGDILTWTHTGELKFAGRAKDTIVLSGGENLEPAPIEAKLTESEFINQVIVVGQDKKNLGVLIVPFFDRVYEEFQSQGKKLPKDPTEWNSSKEVSSFFKNIVKDKISTKTGFKTFEKIAHIYILPKEFEKGKEMTETMKLKRNVIFTLYDDVIQSLYENDED
;
A
#
# COMPACT_ATOMS: atom_id res chain seq x y z
N MET A 1 6.90 -27.10 -5.92
CA MET A 1 7.18 -25.71 -5.47
C MET A 1 8.55 -25.58 -4.80
N ARG A 2 8.83 -26.28 -3.69
CA ARG A 2 10.12 -26.15 -2.99
C ARG A 2 11.32 -26.46 -3.88
N ASP A 3 11.18 -27.41 -4.81
CA ASP A 3 12.27 -27.79 -5.74
C ASP A 3 12.65 -26.66 -6.70
N LEU A 4 11.72 -25.77 -7.05
CA LEU A 4 12.00 -24.56 -7.82
C LEU A 4 12.96 -23.60 -7.10
N PHE A 5 13.04 -23.73 -5.76
CA PHE A 5 13.96 -22.97 -4.89
C PHE A 5 15.11 -23.84 -4.38
N GLY A 6 15.49 -24.87 -5.14
CA GLY A 6 16.60 -25.78 -4.82
C GLY A 6 16.29 -26.80 -3.72
N GLY A 7 15.03 -26.99 -3.33
CA GLY A 7 14.56 -28.04 -2.41
C GLY A 7 14.91 -27.84 -0.92
N ARG A 8 15.85 -26.95 -0.60
CA ARG A 8 16.39 -26.73 0.76
C ARG A 8 15.91 -25.44 1.44
N ILE A 9 15.10 -24.64 0.77
CA ILE A 9 14.55 -23.41 1.37
C ILE A 9 13.72 -23.73 2.60
N ARG A 10 13.93 -23.03 3.70
CA ARG A 10 13.23 -23.19 4.97
C ARG A 10 12.18 -22.08 5.18
N PHE A 11 12.53 -20.86 4.82
CA PHE A 11 11.68 -19.68 4.85
C PHE A 11 12.24 -18.63 3.90
N ALA A 12 11.45 -17.60 3.61
CA ALA A 12 11.88 -16.40 2.92
C ALA A 12 11.59 -15.17 3.79
N LEU A 13 12.42 -14.14 3.68
CA LEU A 13 12.14 -12.82 4.28
C LEU A 13 11.59 -11.90 3.20
N CYS A 14 10.56 -11.16 3.54
CA CYS A 14 10.00 -10.11 2.69
C CYS A 14 9.93 -8.80 3.47
N GLY A 15 10.34 -7.71 2.84
CA GLY A 15 10.32 -6.38 3.44
C GLY A 15 10.27 -5.30 2.38
N ALA A 16 10.41 -4.04 2.82
CA ALA A 16 10.36 -2.84 1.99
C ALA A 16 8.98 -2.49 1.39
N GLY A 17 8.02 -3.38 1.36
CA GLY A 17 6.64 -3.16 0.96
C GLY A 17 5.71 -4.15 1.63
N ALA A 18 4.43 -3.83 1.77
CA ALA A 18 3.46 -4.75 2.32
C ALA A 18 3.26 -5.96 1.39
N MET A 19 3.31 -7.16 1.95
CA MET A 19 3.05 -8.39 1.22
C MET A 19 1.54 -8.66 1.20
N PRO A 20 0.91 -8.86 0.03
CA PRO A 20 -0.49 -9.23 -0.01
C PRO A 20 -0.77 -10.54 0.75
N PRO A 21 -1.78 -10.58 1.64
CA PRO A 21 -2.05 -11.75 2.48
C PRO A 21 -2.27 -13.06 1.71
N HIS A 22 -2.88 -13.00 0.52
CA HIS A 22 -3.09 -14.18 -0.31
C HIS A 22 -1.78 -14.79 -0.83
N ILE A 23 -0.76 -13.96 -1.08
CA ILE A 23 0.58 -14.43 -1.48
C ILE A 23 1.26 -15.13 -0.31
N GLN A 24 1.19 -14.55 0.89
CA GLN A 24 1.70 -15.21 2.11
C GLN A 24 1.04 -16.58 2.33
N PHE A 25 -0.29 -16.61 2.21
CA PHE A 25 -1.05 -17.86 2.35
C PHE A 25 -0.64 -18.90 1.32
N PHE A 26 -0.50 -18.51 0.05
CA PHE A 26 -0.05 -19.40 -1.03
C PHE A 26 1.31 -20.03 -0.73
N PHE A 27 2.32 -19.22 -0.41
CA PHE A 27 3.67 -19.75 -0.12
C PHE A 27 3.71 -20.59 1.15
N ARG A 28 2.97 -20.20 2.18
CA ARG A 28 2.80 -21.00 3.40
C ARG A 28 2.20 -22.37 3.07
N SER A 29 1.15 -22.43 2.27
CA SER A 29 0.50 -23.67 1.83
C SER A 29 1.45 -24.55 1.00
N ALA A 30 2.38 -23.94 0.28
CA ALA A 30 3.43 -24.62 -0.44
C ALA A 30 4.63 -25.05 0.45
N GLY A 31 4.55 -24.84 1.77
CA GLY A 31 5.59 -25.19 2.73
C GLY A 31 6.79 -24.24 2.77
N ILE A 32 6.63 -23.00 2.27
CA ILE A 32 7.63 -21.93 2.27
C ILE A 32 7.06 -20.73 3.00
N PRO A 33 7.17 -20.65 4.35
CA PRO A 33 6.66 -19.46 5.07
C PRO A 33 7.44 -18.22 4.66
N ILE A 34 6.72 -17.16 4.32
CA ILE A 34 7.29 -15.82 4.11
C ILE A 34 7.12 -15.05 5.41
N ILE A 35 8.23 -14.57 5.97
CA ILE A 35 8.26 -13.77 7.17
C ILE A 35 8.38 -12.31 6.75
N GLU A 36 7.41 -11.50 7.12
CA GLU A 36 7.48 -10.07 6.88
C GLU A 36 8.45 -9.39 7.83
N THR A 37 9.16 -8.41 7.31
CA THR A 37 10.05 -7.53 8.07
C THR A 37 9.65 -6.09 7.78
N TYR A 38 9.64 -5.28 8.84
CA TYR A 38 9.37 -3.86 8.74
C TYR A 38 10.59 -3.06 9.20
N GLY A 39 10.90 -2.03 8.44
CA GLY A 39 11.97 -1.10 8.77
C GLY A 39 12.27 -0.18 7.59
N MET A 40 13.28 0.64 7.78
CA MET A 40 13.71 1.67 6.86
C MET A 40 15.24 1.79 6.89
N THR A 41 15.81 2.57 6.00
CA THR A 41 17.27 2.80 5.98
C THR A 41 17.76 3.34 7.33
N GLU A 42 16.99 4.22 7.94
CA GLU A 42 17.28 4.85 9.22
C GLU A 42 17.22 3.88 10.42
N THR A 43 16.63 2.69 10.25
CA THR A 43 16.63 1.59 11.23
C THR A 43 17.54 0.43 10.81
N THR A 44 18.54 0.68 9.96
CA THR A 44 19.48 -0.34 9.45
C THR A 44 18.76 -1.52 8.79
N GLY A 45 17.60 -1.25 8.18
CA GLY A 45 16.79 -2.18 7.40
C GLY A 45 15.66 -2.85 8.16
N ILE A 46 15.80 -3.24 9.41
CA ILE A 46 14.78 -4.00 10.15
C ILE A 46 14.56 -3.40 11.56
N GLY A 47 13.32 -3.03 11.85
CA GLY A 47 12.86 -2.59 13.19
C GLY A 47 11.89 -3.61 13.84
N ALA A 48 11.13 -4.33 13.02
CA ALA A 48 10.23 -5.40 13.47
C ALA A 48 10.28 -6.59 12.51
N ILE A 49 9.97 -7.78 13.01
CA ILE A 49 10.00 -9.04 12.26
C ILE A 49 8.85 -9.96 12.68
N GLY A 50 8.23 -10.60 11.70
CA GLY A 50 7.19 -11.61 11.90
C GLY A 50 7.68 -12.83 12.68
N GLU A 51 6.78 -13.48 13.39
CA GLU A 51 7.08 -14.64 14.22
C GLU A 51 7.48 -15.86 13.35
N PHE A 52 8.59 -16.50 13.72
CA PHE A 52 9.01 -17.75 13.09
C PHE A 52 8.65 -18.94 14.00
N PRO A 53 8.20 -20.08 13.47
CA PRO A 53 8.07 -20.45 12.03
C PRO A 53 6.71 -20.14 11.40
N LEU A 54 5.77 -19.57 12.14
CA LEU A 54 4.40 -19.37 11.71
C LEU A 54 4.05 -17.86 11.76
N PRO A 55 4.52 -17.07 10.78
CA PRO A 55 4.18 -15.65 10.73
C PRO A 55 2.65 -15.50 10.60
N LYS A 56 2.10 -14.50 11.29
CA LYS A 56 0.68 -14.18 11.16
C LYS A 56 0.46 -13.41 9.86
N ASN A 57 -0.63 -13.73 9.20
CA ASN A 57 -1.02 -12.99 8.01
C ASN A 57 -1.41 -11.57 8.41
N ASP A 58 -1.08 -10.60 7.58
CA ASP A 58 -1.45 -9.19 7.78
C ASP A 58 -0.82 -8.55 9.06
N ALA A 59 0.32 -9.08 9.52
CA ALA A 59 1.12 -8.52 10.58
C ALA A 59 2.60 -8.47 10.17
N ILE A 60 3.25 -7.34 10.44
CA ILE A 60 4.69 -7.13 10.17
C ILE A 60 5.59 -7.53 11.36
N GLY A 61 4.97 -8.17 12.37
CA GLY A 61 5.67 -8.76 13.50
C GLY A 61 5.87 -7.84 14.69
N ALA A 62 6.78 -8.24 15.58
CA ALA A 62 7.12 -7.54 16.80
C ALA A 62 8.47 -6.82 16.69
N PRO A 63 8.73 -5.80 17.53
CA PRO A 63 10.05 -5.16 17.60
C PRO A 63 11.16 -6.17 17.84
N LEU A 64 12.32 -5.96 17.22
CA LEU A 64 13.50 -6.79 17.44
C LEU A 64 13.96 -6.73 18.90
N PRO A 65 14.54 -7.82 19.45
CA PRO A 65 15.15 -7.79 20.77
C PRO A 65 16.19 -6.66 20.92
N GLY A 66 16.11 -5.91 22.01
CA GLY A 66 16.98 -4.75 22.25
C GLY A 66 16.57 -3.47 21.53
N THR A 67 15.44 -3.47 20.85
CA THR A 67 14.83 -2.29 20.22
C THR A 67 13.47 -1.97 20.85
N ALA A 68 12.99 -0.75 20.63
CA ALA A 68 11.67 -0.35 21.07
C ALA A 68 10.93 0.38 19.93
N ILE A 69 9.62 0.12 19.83
CA ILE A 69 8.71 0.86 18.97
C ILE A 69 7.56 1.36 19.85
N LYS A 70 7.23 2.65 19.73
CA LYS A 70 6.01 3.24 20.29
C LYS A 70 5.16 3.78 19.14
N LEU A 71 3.85 3.76 19.29
CA LEU A 71 2.92 4.41 18.39
C LEU A 71 2.43 5.70 19.06
N VAL A 72 2.45 6.81 18.34
CA VAL A 72 2.00 8.11 18.82
C VAL A 72 0.80 8.54 18.01
N GLY A 73 -0.33 8.75 18.68
CA GLY A 73 -1.58 9.20 18.08
C GLY A 73 -1.54 10.68 17.66
N GLU A 74 -2.56 11.12 16.96
CA GLU A 74 -2.71 12.53 16.51
C GLU A 74 -2.74 13.51 17.68
N ASP A 75 -3.20 13.09 18.85
CA ASP A 75 -3.20 13.89 20.10
C ASP A 75 -1.84 13.91 20.82
N GLY A 76 -0.81 13.31 20.25
CA GLY A 76 0.55 13.21 20.81
C GLY A 76 0.69 12.16 21.89
N LYS A 77 -0.34 11.40 22.25
CA LYS A 77 -0.27 10.35 23.28
C LYS A 77 0.18 9.02 22.69
N ILE A 78 0.72 8.18 23.57
CA ILE A 78 1.12 6.82 23.20
C ILE A 78 -0.14 5.96 23.04
N VAL A 79 -0.25 5.34 21.88
CA VAL A 79 -1.31 4.39 21.53
C VAL A 79 -0.89 3.00 21.96
N THR A 80 -1.74 2.33 22.73
CA THR A 80 -1.53 0.94 23.19
C THR A 80 -2.70 0.02 22.86
N ALA A 81 -3.87 0.58 22.53
CA ALA A 81 -5.05 -0.21 22.21
C ALA A 81 -4.92 -0.87 20.82
N PRO A 82 -5.28 -2.16 20.68
CA PRO A 82 -5.28 -2.83 19.40
C PRO A 82 -6.22 -2.17 18.41
N GLY A 83 -5.75 -2.03 17.16
CA GLY A 83 -6.50 -1.42 16.05
C GLY A 83 -6.46 0.11 16.01
N GLU A 84 -6.03 0.77 17.09
CA GLU A 84 -5.86 2.21 17.12
C GLU A 84 -4.59 2.62 16.36
N LYS A 85 -4.69 3.65 15.50
CA LYS A 85 -3.61 4.11 14.65
C LYS A 85 -2.66 5.05 15.39
N GLY A 86 -1.36 4.96 15.10
CA GLY A 86 -0.37 5.93 15.53
C GLY A 86 0.87 5.91 14.66
N ILE A 87 1.60 7.01 14.65
CA ILE A 87 2.91 7.10 13.98
C ILE A 87 3.91 6.27 14.77
N ALA A 88 4.64 5.41 14.06
CA ALA A 88 5.65 4.56 14.67
C ALA A 88 6.95 5.34 14.94
N TRP A 89 7.40 5.30 16.18
CA TRP A 89 8.68 5.85 16.61
C TRP A 89 9.58 4.72 17.06
N HIS A 90 10.82 4.70 16.57
CA HIS A 90 11.82 3.67 16.84
C HIS A 90 12.91 4.16 17.79
N LYS A 91 13.36 3.30 18.70
CA LYS A 91 14.51 3.56 19.54
C LYS A 91 15.35 2.30 19.72
N GLY A 92 16.66 2.44 19.68
CA GLY A 92 17.60 1.35 19.89
C GLY A 92 18.88 1.51 19.10
N PRO A 93 19.82 0.54 19.23
CA PRO A 93 21.12 0.61 18.58
C PRO A 93 21.08 0.51 17.03
N HIS A 94 19.94 0.11 16.47
CA HIS A 94 19.70 0.00 15.03
C HIS A 94 19.31 1.33 14.40
N VAL A 95 18.98 2.36 15.21
CA VAL A 95 18.58 3.68 14.71
C VAL A 95 19.82 4.48 14.33
N THR A 96 19.75 5.14 13.15
CA THR A 96 20.80 6.06 12.66
C THR A 96 21.12 7.16 13.65
N VAL A 97 22.34 7.68 13.59
CA VAL A 97 22.75 8.87 14.36
C VAL A 97 22.29 10.19 13.71
N GLY A 98 21.83 10.14 12.45
CA GLY A 98 21.33 11.31 11.73
C GLY A 98 21.59 11.28 10.24
N TYR A 99 21.16 12.33 9.56
CA TYR A 99 21.39 12.56 8.13
C TYR A 99 22.67 13.35 7.89
N TYR A 100 23.54 12.84 7.01
CA TYR A 100 24.83 13.44 6.75
C TYR A 100 24.70 14.86 6.18
N LYS A 101 25.32 15.83 6.84
CA LYS A 101 25.26 17.28 6.53
C LYS A 101 23.85 17.89 6.50
N GLU A 102 22.85 17.22 7.13
CA GLU A 102 21.50 17.74 7.25
C GLU A 102 21.04 17.81 8.73
N PRO A 103 21.57 18.74 9.53
CA PRO A 103 21.29 18.83 10.95
C PRO A 103 19.82 19.18 11.25
N GLU A 104 19.20 20.03 10.44
CA GLU A 104 17.79 20.41 10.61
C GLU A 104 16.85 19.23 10.38
N LYS A 105 17.09 18.45 9.33
CA LYS A 105 16.34 17.23 9.05
C LYS A 105 16.55 16.20 10.15
N THR A 106 17.78 16.08 10.63
CA THR A 106 18.10 15.18 11.76
C THR A 106 17.32 15.57 13.01
N ALA A 107 17.36 16.84 13.40
CA ALA A 107 16.65 17.34 14.60
C ALA A 107 15.13 17.19 14.50
N LYS A 108 14.57 17.30 13.28
CA LYS A 108 13.13 17.09 13.04
C LYS A 108 12.72 15.62 13.17
N THR A 109 13.59 14.71 12.75
CA THR A 109 13.26 13.28 12.65
C THR A 109 13.68 12.49 13.88
N LEU A 110 14.78 12.92 14.55
CA LEU A 110 15.32 12.28 15.74
C LEU A 110 15.11 13.18 16.97
N GLN A 111 14.30 12.72 17.92
CA GLN A 111 13.97 13.45 19.13
C GLN A 111 14.17 12.53 20.35
N ASP A 112 15.02 12.92 21.29
CA ASP A 112 15.34 12.17 22.53
C ASP A 112 15.72 10.70 22.28
N GLY A 113 16.42 10.45 21.15
CA GLY A 113 16.83 9.11 20.74
C GLY A 113 15.70 8.27 20.12
N TRP A 114 14.55 8.87 19.84
CA TRP A 114 13.47 8.28 19.09
C TRP A 114 13.45 8.81 17.66
N LEU A 115 13.35 7.89 16.69
CA LEU A 115 13.21 8.17 15.27
C LEU A 115 11.73 8.16 14.89
N ASP A 116 11.22 9.26 14.38
CA ASP A 116 9.92 9.34 13.71
C ASP A 116 10.03 8.69 12.33
N SER A 117 9.30 7.60 12.12
CA SER A 117 9.29 6.88 10.84
C SER A 117 8.38 7.52 9.79
N GLY A 118 7.41 8.32 10.22
CA GLY A 118 6.31 8.80 9.38
C GLY A 118 5.36 7.68 8.90
N ASP A 119 5.54 6.45 9.34
CA ASP A 119 4.67 5.33 9.03
C ASP A 119 3.57 5.19 10.10
N ILE A 120 2.33 4.97 9.66
CA ILE A 120 1.18 4.75 10.53
C ILE A 120 1.02 3.24 10.72
N LEU A 121 1.09 2.82 11.97
CA LEU A 121 0.92 1.42 12.37
C LEU A 121 -0.22 1.28 13.37
N THR A 122 -0.65 0.03 13.61
CA THR A 122 -1.55 -0.36 14.69
C THR A 122 -0.96 -1.55 15.44
N TRP A 123 -1.34 -1.71 16.71
CA TRP A 123 -1.10 -2.95 17.43
C TRP A 123 -2.19 -3.98 17.10
N THR A 124 -1.81 -5.23 16.95
CA THR A 124 -2.77 -6.35 16.92
C THR A 124 -3.12 -6.78 18.36
N HIS A 125 -4.18 -7.54 18.52
CA HIS A 125 -4.55 -8.14 19.82
C HIS A 125 -3.47 -9.09 20.40
N THR A 126 -2.52 -9.51 19.58
CA THR A 126 -1.42 -10.40 19.95
C THR A 126 -0.10 -9.67 20.15
N GLY A 127 -0.11 -8.34 20.14
CA GLY A 127 1.07 -7.52 20.41
C GLY A 127 2.05 -7.40 19.25
N GLU A 128 1.63 -7.77 18.03
CA GLU A 128 2.39 -7.52 16.81
C GLU A 128 1.95 -6.22 16.15
N LEU A 129 2.79 -5.68 15.30
CA LEU A 129 2.51 -4.49 14.51
C LEU A 129 1.82 -4.86 13.20
N LYS A 130 0.94 -3.99 12.74
CA LYS A 130 0.33 -4.03 11.42
C LYS A 130 0.53 -2.68 10.73
N PHE A 131 0.94 -2.71 9.46
CA PHE A 131 1.09 -1.51 8.66
C PHE A 131 -0.30 -0.97 8.24
N ALA A 132 -0.54 0.32 8.47
CA ALA A 132 -1.79 0.98 8.12
C ALA A 132 -1.62 2.00 6.98
N GLY A 133 -0.43 2.64 6.89
CA GLY A 133 -0.18 3.65 5.87
C GLY A 133 1.03 4.51 6.16
N ARG A 134 1.08 5.69 5.50
CA ARG A 134 2.09 6.72 5.77
C ARG A 134 1.43 8.06 6.01
N ALA A 135 1.87 8.77 7.01
CA ALA A 135 1.31 10.07 7.39
C ALA A 135 1.29 11.07 6.22
N LYS A 136 2.35 11.10 5.42
CA LYS A 136 2.44 11.98 4.24
C LYS A 136 1.58 11.55 3.04
N ASP A 137 1.09 10.31 3.04
CA ASP A 137 0.28 9.74 1.96
C ASP A 137 -1.22 9.71 2.34
N THR A 138 -1.56 10.07 3.59
CA THR A 138 -2.95 10.19 4.05
C THR A 138 -3.71 11.17 3.16
N ILE A 139 -4.88 10.74 2.68
CA ILE A 139 -5.78 11.56 1.89
C ILE A 139 -6.82 12.16 2.84
N VAL A 140 -6.99 13.47 2.76
CA VAL A 140 -8.06 14.20 3.48
C VAL A 140 -9.13 14.55 2.46
N LEU A 141 -10.34 14.02 2.65
CA LEU A 141 -11.47 14.37 1.79
C LEU A 141 -12.02 15.75 2.16
N SER A 142 -12.80 16.35 1.26
CA SER A 142 -13.44 17.66 1.50
C SER A 142 -14.40 17.66 2.70
N GLY A 143 -14.91 16.50 3.10
CA GLY A 143 -15.68 16.28 4.33
C GLY A 143 -14.87 16.22 5.62
N GLY A 144 -13.53 16.25 5.52
CA GLY A 144 -12.61 16.17 6.66
C GLY A 144 -12.24 14.74 7.08
N GLU A 145 -12.69 13.72 6.36
CA GLU A 145 -12.31 12.35 6.65
C GLU A 145 -10.86 12.07 6.22
N ASN A 146 -10.10 11.48 7.12
CA ASN A 146 -8.73 11.02 6.88
C ASN A 146 -8.74 9.54 6.52
N LEU A 147 -8.08 9.17 5.44
CA LEU A 147 -7.94 7.79 5.02
C LEU A 147 -6.54 7.47 4.50
N GLU A 148 -6.16 6.21 4.69
CA GLU A 148 -4.90 5.67 4.19
C GLU A 148 -5.14 4.96 2.86
N PRO A 149 -4.49 5.40 1.75
CA PRO A 149 -4.69 4.78 0.44
C PRO A 149 -4.11 3.36 0.33
N ALA A 150 -3.04 3.06 1.08
CA ALA A 150 -2.33 1.79 0.97
C ALA A 150 -3.21 0.53 1.19
N PRO A 151 -4.10 0.46 2.19
CA PRO A 151 -5.01 -0.68 2.34
C PRO A 151 -5.97 -0.86 1.17
N ILE A 152 -6.45 0.25 0.58
CA ILE A 152 -7.34 0.24 -0.58
C ILE A 152 -6.58 -0.30 -1.80
N GLU A 153 -5.38 0.22 -2.05
CA GLU A 153 -4.52 -0.20 -3.14
C GLU A 153 -4.13 -1.67 -3.03
N ALA A 154 -3.74 -2.12 -1.84
CA ALA A 154 -3.43 -3.52 -1.57
C ALA A 154 -4.63 -4.42 -1.86
N LYS A 155 -5.85 -3.98 -1.50
CA LYS A 155 -7.07 -4.75 -1.76
C LYS A 155 -7.42 -4.83 -3.25
N LEU A 156 -7.21 -3.76 -3.99
CA LEU A 156 -7.45 -3.73 -5.44
C LEU A 156 -6.46 -4.61 -6.21
N THR A 157 -5.18 -4.62 -5.82
CA THR A 157 -4.16 -5.46 -6.44
C THR A 157 -4.29 -6.96 -6.13
N GLU A 158 -5.22 -7.38 -5.27
CA GLU A 158 -5.64 -8.79 -5.18
C GLU A 158 -6.39 -9.28 -6.43
N SER A 159 -6.83 -8.39 -7.31
CA SER A 159 -7.47 -8.77 -8.57
C SER A 159 -6.42 -9.16 -9.60
N GLU A 160 -6.63 -10.28 -10.26
CA GLU A 160 -5.77 -10.73 -11.37
C GLU A 160 -5.78 -9.82 -12.61
N PHE A 161 -6.66 -8.81 -12.62
CA PHE A 161 -6.79 -7.83 -13.70
C PHE A 161 -6.14 -6.48 -13.40
N ILE A 162 -5.69 -6.24 -12.16
CA ILE A 162 -5.08 -4.98 -11.72
C ILE A 162 -3.62 -5.20 -11.37
N ASN A 163 -2.72 -4.68 -12.21
CA ASN A 163 -1.28 -4.74 -12.01
C ASN A 163 -0.79 -3.69 -10.99
N GLN A 164 -1.14 -2.42 -11.25
CA GLN A 164 -0.75 -1.31 -10.41
C GLN A 164 -1.97 -0.40 -10.21
N VAL A 165 -2.04 0.26 -9.07
CA VAL A 165 -3.13 1.18 -8.76
C VAL A 165 -2.65 2.27 -7.83
N ILE A 166 -3.17 3.47 -8.00
CA ILE A 166 -2.95 4.57 -7.08
C ILE A 166 -4.29 5.25 -6.77
N VAL A 167 -4.56 5.43 -5.48
CA VAL A 167 -5.75 6.13 -5.00
C VAL A 167 -5.48 7.63 -5.02
N VAL A 168 -6.44 8.39 -5.51
CA VAL A 168 -6.47 9.85 -5.57
C VAL A 168 -7.75 10.38 -4.92
N GLY A 169 -7.78 11.66 -4.52
CA GLY A 169 -8.98 12.24 -3.91
C GLY A 169 -8.68 13.29 -2.85
N GLN A 170 -7.43 13.79 -2.77
CA GLN A 170 -7.09 14.89 -1.86
C GLN A 170 -8.00 16.09 -2.11
N ASP A 171 -8.66 16.60 -1.05
CA ASP A 171 -9.60 17.72 -1.06
C ASP A 171 -10.85 17.52 -1.96
N LYS A 172 -11.09 16.28 -2.41
CA LYS A 172 -12.27 15.91 -3.21
C LYS A 172 -13.36 15.29 -2.34
N LYS A 173 -14.60 15.28 -2.84
CA LYS A 173 -15.75 14.67 -2.16
C LYS A 173 -15.67 13.15 -2.11
N ASN A 174 -15.13 12.55 -3.16
CA ASN A 174 -15.07 11.12 -3.36
C ASN A 174 -13.66 10.69 -3.75
N LEU A 175 -13.36 9.40 -3.56
CA LEU A 175 -12.10 8.81 -4.04
C LEU A 175 -12.18 8.47 -5.52
N GLY A 176 -11.04 8.64 -6.18
CA GLY A 176 -10.75 8.11 -7.50
C GLY A 176 -9.57 7.14 -7.47
N VAL A 177 -9.41 6.38 -8.54
CA VAL A 177 -8.24 5.51 -8.76
C VAL A 177 -7.74 5.61 -10.19
N LEU A 178 -6.42 5.61 -10.34
CA LEU A 178 -5.74 5.34 -11.60
C LEU A 178 -5.32 3.87 -11.58
N ILE A 179 -5.79 3.09 -12.54
CA ILE A 179 -5.55 1.64 -12.64
C ILE A 179 -4.66 1.36 -13.83
N VAL A 180 -3.58 0.63 -13.61
CA VAL A 180 -2.81 -0.05 -14.66
C VAL A 180 -3.28 -1.50 -14.71
N PRO A 181 -3.89 -1.95 -15.81
CA PRO A 181 -4.33 -3.33 -15.94
C PRO A 181 -3.18 -4.32 -16.14
N PHE A 182 -3.43 -5.60 -15.85
CA PHE A 182 -2.74 -6.69 -16.52
C PHE A 182 -3.35 -6.86 -17.91
N PHE A 183 -2.80 -6.15 -18.90
CA PHE A 183 -3.38 -6.03 -20.24
C PHE A 183 -3.71 -7.39 -20.86
N ASP A 184 -2.76 -8.33 -20.84
CA ASP A 184 -2.94 -9.67 -21.42
C ASP A 184 -4.10 -10.41 -20.76
N ARG A 185 -4.23 -10.33 -19.43
CA ARG A 185 -5.33 -10.96 -18.69
C ARG A 185 -6.69 -10.38 -19.05
N VAL A 186 -6.76 -9.06 -19.21
CA VAL A 186 -7.99 -8.41 -19.64
C VAL A 186 -8.36 -8.81 -21.06
N TYR A 187 -7.38 -8.89 -21.99
CA TYR A 187 -7.60 -9.40 -23.35
C TYR A 187 -8.12 -10.83 -23.35
N GLU A 188 -7.49 -11.74 -22.59
CA GLU A 188 -7.93 -13.13 -22.47
C GLU A 188 -9.36 -13.24 -21.93
N GLU A 189 -9.71 -12.47 -20.90
CA GLU A 189 -11.03 -12.48 -20.28
C GLU A 189 -12.11 -12.00 -21.24
N PHE A 190 -11.89 -10.87 -21.94
CA PHE A 190 -12.83 -10.34 -22.90
C PHE A 190 -13.02 -11.31 -24.09
N GLN A 191 -11.94 -11.90 -24.58
CA GLN A 191 -11.98 -12.90 -25.64
C GLN A 191 -12.77 -14.14 -25.21
N SER A 192 -12.55 -14.65 -24.00
CA SER A 192 -13.26 -15.81 -23.46
C SER A 192 -14.77 -15.59 -23.37
N GLN A 193 -15.19 -14.33 -23.07
CA GLN A 193 -16.58 -13.92 -22.99
C GLN A 193 -17.19 -13.55 -24.37
N GLY A 194 -16.43 -13.61 -25.46
CA GLY A 194 -16.87 -13.17 -26.78
C GLY A 194 -17.16 -11.66 -26.87
N LYS A 195 -16.61 -10.87 -25.94
CA LYS A 195 -16.77 -9.42 -25.90
C LYS A 195 -15.69 -8.71 -26.71
N LYS A 196 -16.04 -7.57 -27.28
CA LYS A 196 -15.09 -6.72 -28.00
C LYS A 196 -14.30 -5.89 -27.00
N LEU A 197 -12.99 -5.86 -27.18
CA LEU A 197 -12.07 -4.99 -26.47
C LEU A 197 -11.35 -4.09 -27.47
N PRO A 198 -11.28 -2.76 -27.26
CA PRO A 198 -10.44 -1.91 -28.11
C PRO A 198 -8.99 -2.40 -28.11
N LYS A 199 -8.39 -2.45 -29.29
CA LYS A 199 -6.99 -2.92 -29.42
C LYS A 199 -5.99 -1.96 -28.79
N ASP A 200 -6.29 -0.66 -28.85
CA ASP A 200 -5.46 0.38 -28.23
C ASP A 200 -5.96 0.63 -26.81
N PRO A 201 -5.12 0.41 -25.79
CA PRO A 201 -5.46 0.70 -24.39
C PRO A 201 -5.84 2.17 -24.12
N THR A 202 -5.42 3.11 -24.95
CA THR A 202 -5.80 4.53 -24.85
C THR A 202 -7.31 4.75 -25.04
N GLU A 203 -7.98 3.85 -25.74
CA GLU A 203 -9.42 3.90 -25.97
C GLU A 203 -10.25 3.24 -24.87
N TRP A 204 -9.61 2.58 -23.87
CA TRP A 204 -10.32 1.80 -22.87
C TRP A 204 -11.23 2.63 -21.97
N ASN A 205 -10.84 3.87 -21.68
CA ASN A 205 -11.69 4.77 -20.88
C ASN A 205 -12.98 5.19 -21.60
N SER A 206 -13.00 5.15 -22.94
CA SER A 206 -14.17 5.46 -23.76
C SER A 206 -15.09 4.24 -23.96
N SER A 207 -14.62 3.03 -23.64
CA SER A 207 -15.39 1.80 -23.74
C SER A 207 -16.28 1.59 -22.52
N LYS A 208 -17.60 1.54 -22.70
CA LYS A 208 -18.57 1.25 -21.63
C LYS A 208 -18.36 -0.14 -21.02
N GLU A 209 -18.01 -1.12 -21.85
CA GLU A 209 -17.75 -2.49 -21.42
C GLU A 209 -16.55 -2.57 -20.50
N VAL A 210 -15.43 -1.93 -20.85
CA VAL A 210 -14.20 -1.89 -20.06
C VAL A 210 -14.43 -1.10 -18.77
N SER A 211 -15.07 0.06 -18.86
CA SER A 211 -15.42 0.88 -17.69
C SER A 211 -16.30 0.09 -16.72
N SER A 212 -17.33 -0.61 -17.20
CA SER A 212 -18.21 -1.43 -16.36
C SER A 212 -17.47 -2.61 -15.73
N PHE A 213 -16.55 -3.24 -16.48
CA PHE A 213 -15.74 -4.35 -15.99
C PHE A 213 -14.90 -3.91 -14.76
N PHE A 214 -14.13 -2.83 -14.89
CA PHE A 214 -13.32 -2.34 -13.76
C PHE A 214 -14.16 -1.76 -12.62
N LYS A 215 -15.29 -1.10 -12.91
CA LYS A 215 -16.23 -0.64 -11.87
C LYS A 215 -16.77 -1.79 -11.03
N ASN A 216 -17.07 -2.92 -11.62
CA ASN A 216 -17.53 -4.09 -10.89
C ASN A 216 -16.41 -4.66 -9.99
N ILE A 217 -15.19 -4.81 -10.53
CA ILE A 217 -14.03 -5.27 -9.74
C ILE A 217 -13.80 -4.35 -8.53
N VAL A 218 -13.75 -3.05 -8.75
CA VAL A 218 -13.53 -2.06 -7.68
C VAL A 218 -14.63 -2.13 -6.64
N LYS A 219 -15.90 -2.18 -7.06
CA LYS A 219 -17.06 -2.27 -6.15
C LYS A 219 -17.06 -3.54 -5.32
N ASP A 220 -16.67 -4.67 -5.91
CA ASP A 220 -16.60 -5.95 -5.21
C ASP A 220 -15.46 -5.98 -4.19
N LYS A 221 -14.32 -5.38 -4.52
CA LYS A 221 -13.15 -5.32 -3.65
C LYS A 221 -13.29 -4.27 -2.55
N ILE A 222 -13.81 -3.08 -2.87
CA ILE A 222 -13.91 -1.94 -1.96
C ILE A 222 -15.37 -1.65 -1.62
N SER A 223 -15.83 -2.22 -0.54
CA SER A 223 -17.21 -2.07 -0.07
C SER A 223 -17.29 -2.23 1.45
N THR A 224 -18.40 -1.85 2.05
CA THR A 224 -18.66 -2.06 3.48
C THR A 224 -18.69 -3.54 3.86
N LYS A 225 -19.03 -4.43 2.92
CA LYS A 225 -19.00 -5.88 3.11
C LYS A 225 -17.57 -6.44 3.22
N THR A 226 -16.61 -5.76 2.61
CA THR A 226 -15.18 -6.11 2.63
C THR A 226 -14.39 -5.34 3.69
N GLY A 227 -15.09 -4.62 4.59
CA GLY A 227 -14.50 -3.95 5.76
C GLY A 227 -14.11 -2.49 5.53
N PHE A 228 -14.39 -1.91 4.37
CA PHE A 228 -14.13 -0.50 4.10
C PHE A 228 -15.27 0.39 4.56
N LYS A 229 -14.92 1.61 4.96
CA LYS A 229 -15.88 2.64 5.39
C LYS A 229 -16.62 3.22 4.17
N THR A 230 -17.74 3.90 4.43
CA THR A 230 -18.57 4.47 3.35
C THR A 230 -17.81 5.52 2.54
N PHE A 231 -16.98 6.33 3.18
CA PHE A 231 -16.19 7.37 2.53
C PHE A 231 -14.92 6.81 1.81
N GLU A 232 -14.54 5.55 2.06
CA GLU A 232 -13.46 4.86 1.34
C GLU A 232 -13.91 4.26 0.01
N LYS A 233 -15.20 4.42 -0.35
CA LYS A 233 -15.70 3.97 -1.65
C LYS A 233 -15.11 4.78 -2.78
N ILE A 234 -14.75 4.07 -3.85
CA ILE A 234 -14.20 4.67 -5.05
C ILE A 234 -15.36 5.01 -6.01
N ALA A 235 -15.48 6.29 -6.36
CA ALA A 235 -16.48 6.80 -7.30
C ALA A 235 -15.92 6.89 -8.73
N HIS A 236 -14.64 7.22 -8.87
CA HIS A 236 -14.01 7.53 -10.14
C HIS A 236 -12.91 6.54 -10.47
N ILE A 237 -12.84 6.13 -11.74
CA ILE A 237 -11.84 5.17 -12.22
C ILE A 237 -11.28 5.69 -13.54
N TYR A 238 -9.97 5.72 -13.64
CA TYR A 238 -9.27 5.94 -14.90
C TYR A 238 -8.31 4.78 -15.16
N ILE A 239 -8.35 4.27 -16.38
CA ILE A 239 -7.50 3.17 -16.82
C ILE A 239 -6.31 3.75 -17.55
N LEU A 240 -5.12 3.55 -16.99
CA LEU A 240 -3.88 3.99 -17.60
C LEU A 240 -3.51 3.07 -18.76
N PRO A 241 -3.08 3.62 -19.91
CA PRO A 241 -2.78 2.82 -21.10
C PRO A 241 -1.43 2.11 -21.04
N LYS A 242 -0.62 2.40 -20.03
CA LYS A 242 0.72 1.83 -19.84
C LYS A 242 1.06 1.65 -18.37
N GLU A 243 2.03 0.79 -18.10
CA GLU A 243 2.57 0.58 -16.76
C GLU A 243 3.40 1.78 -16.29
N PHE A 244 3.50 1.93 -14.96
CA PHE A 244 4.44 2.86 -14.35
C PHE A 244 5.87 2.38 -14.55
N GLU A 245 6.76 3.30 -14.91
CA GLU A 245 8.14 3.02 -15.26
C GLU A 245 9.05 3.10 -14.03
N LYS A 246 9.91 2.08 -13.89
CA LYS A 246 10.99 2.08 -12.90
C LYS A 246 11.98 3.22 -13.19
N GLY A 247 12.40 3.91 -12.13
CA GLY A 247 13.24 5.10 -12.26
C GLY A 247 12.47 6.41 -12.49
N LYS A 248 11.25 6.34 -13.03
CA LYS A 248 10.38 7.50 -13.29
C LYS A 248 9.25 7.57 -12.26
N GLU A 249 8.12 6.90 -12.51
CA GLU A 249 6.98 6.85 -11.56
C GLU A 249 7.23 5.92 -10.37
N MET A 250 8.19 5.00 -10.48
CA MET A 250 8.58 4.09 -9.41
C MET A 250 10.04 4.28 -9.01
N THR A 251 10.35 3.91 -7.75
CA THR A 251 11.73 3.78 -7.28
C THR A 251 12.39 2.55 -7.88
N GLU A 252 13.72 2.41 -7.69
CA GLU A 252 14.47 1.20 -8.05
C GLU A 252 13.96 -0.05 -7.33
N THR A 253 13.33 0.12 -6.16
CA THR A 253 12.69 -0.95 -5.39
C THR A 253 11.20 -1.10 -5.70
N MET A 254 10.74 -0.56 -6.85
CA MET A 254 9.36 -0.66 -7.37
C MET A 254 8.26 -0.04 -6.48
N LYS A 255 8.62 0.92 -5.62
CA LYS A 255 7.64 1.70 -4.85
C LYS A 255 7.14 2.88 -5.69
N LEU A 256 5.84 3.13 -5.66
CA LEU A 256 5.22 4.27 -6.34
C LEU A 256 5.72 5.59 -5.74
N LYS A 257 6.14 6.51 -6.60
CA LYS A 257 6.49 7.89 -6.24
C LYS A 257 5.25 8.76 -6.40
N ARG A 258 4.37 8.78 -5.37
CA ARG A 258 3.07 9.46 -5.43
C ARG A 258 3.15 10.88 -5.95
N ASN A 259 4.07 11.70 -5.42
CA ASN A 259 4.23 13.10 -5.87
C ASN A 259 4.56 13.21 -7.37
N VAL A 260 5.40 12.30 -7.89
CA VAL A 260 5.73 12.26 -9.31
C VAL A 260 4.52 11.87 -10.14
N ILE A 261 3.79 10.84 -9.72
CA ILE A 261 2.57 10.37 -10.40
C ILE A 261 1.51 11.47 -10.39
N PHE A 262 1.27 12.12 -9.26
CA PHE A 262 0.29 13.21 -9.16
C PHE A 262 0.65 14.38 -10.07
N THR A 263 1.92 14.73 -10.19
CA THR A 263 2.37 15.77 -11.13
C THR A 263 2.23 15.35 -12.59
N LEU A 264 2.61 14.11 -12.94
CA LEU A 264 2.59 13.65 -14.33
C LEU A 264 1.19 13.40 -14.88
N TYR A 265 0.25 13.06 -13.99
CA TYR A 265 -1.13 12.71 -14.33
C TYR A 265 -2.15 13.73 -13.79
N ASP A 266 -1.71 14.96 -13.48
CA ASP A 266 -2.57 15.99 -12.91
C ASP A 266 -3.81 16.26 -13.77
N ASP A 267 -3.63 16.47 -15.09
CA ASP A 267 -4.74 16.68 -16.02
C ASP A 267 -5.75 15.52 -15.98
N VAL A 268 -5.25 14.28 -15.90
CA VAL A 268 -6.10 13.09 -15.80
C VAL A 268 -6.86 13.06 -14.47
N ILE A 269 -6.15 13.38 -13.37
CA ILE A 269 -6.75 13.41 -12.03
C ILE A 269 -7.82 14.49 -11.96
N GLN A 270 -7.58 15.68 -12.47
CA GLN A 270 -8.59 16.75 -12.49
C GLN A 270 -9.81 16.36 -13.34
N SER A 271 -9.60 15.78 -14.50
CA SER A 271 -10.69 15.32 -15.39
C SER A 271 -11.62 14.28 -14.75
N LEU A 272 -11.12 13.48 -13.79
CA LEU A 272 -11.95 12.52 -13.06
C LEU A 272 -13.09 13.18 -12.25
N TYR A 273 -12.89 14.44 -11.83
CA TYR A 273 -13.79 15.16 -10.94
C TYR A 273 -14.54 16.33 -11.59
N GLU A 274 -14.33 16.59 -12.90
CA GLU A 274 -14.99 17.68 -13.62
C GLU A 274 -16.54 17.63 -13.54
N ASN A 275 -17.10 16.43 -13.41
CA ASN A 275 -18.56 16.25 -13.33
C ASN A 275 -19.10 16.19 -11.88
N ASP A 276 -18.26 16.36 -10.87
CA ASP A 276 -18.68 16.38 -9.45
C ASP A 276 -18.99 17.79 -8.95
N GLU A 277 -18.77 18.82 -9.76
CA GLU A 277 -18.95 20.23 -9.37
C GLU A 277 -20.39 20.78 -9.61
N ASP A 278 -21.32 19.92 -10.08
CA ASP A 278 -22.74 20.28 -10.32
C ASP A 278 -23.68 19.83 -9.18
#